data_56434f5c3fb309ee355182f4726e3764
#
_entry.id   56434f5c3fb309ee355182f4726e3764
#
_cell.length_a   1.000
_cell.length_b   1.000
_cell.length_c   1.000
_cell.angle_alpha   90.00
_cell.angle_beta   90.00
_cell.angle_gamma   90.00
#
_symmetry.space_group_name_H-M   'P 1'
#
loop_
_entity.id
_entity.type
_entity.pdbx_description
1 polymer ?
#
loop_
_entity_poly.entity_id
_entity_poly.type
_entity_poly.pdbx_seq_one_letter_code
_entity_poly.pdbx_strand_id
1 'polypeptide(L)'
;MGDGQAAWAAGPCAAEQARSLLAVAWSCRVTADGGREEFVGAHTVADDGRVLLRVPEDSALAAAAVPAPRGEPSAVLEFADVAPVPVRSRIRARLWMAGWFLPADEHLVFRPTRVVLRRPSGAVVVDLDEFAAAHPDPLAGVEAGLLTHLADAHPDAVERLTRLVEPESLHAATRVQPLAVDRHGLTLRIERTRAQGDVRLTFHAPADDVAELTERVHVLLARAAAAACPRTLQRQRADGDR
;
A
#
# COMPACT_ATOMS: atom_id res chain seq x y z
N MET A 1 -4.66 3.27 -31.71
CA MET A 1 -5.33 2.65 -30.54
C MET A 1 -4.34 1.79 -29.80
N GLY A 2 -3.47 2.37 -28.96
CA GLY A 2 -2.36 1.69 -28.32
C GLY A 2 -1.94 2.23 -26.94
N ASP A 3 -2.49 3.35 -26.49
CA ASP A 3 -1.98 4.04 -25.27
C ASP A 3 -2.73 3.76 -23.96
N GLY A 4 -3.87 3.06 -24.01
CA GLY A 4 -4.66 2.76 -22.79
C GLY A 4 -4.17 1.53 -22.00
N GLN A 5 -3.33 0.68 -22.59
CA GLN A 5 -2.95 -0.60 -21.99
C GLN A 5 -1.69 -0.53 -21.10
N ALA A 6 -0.91 0.55 -21.19
CA ALA A 6 0.34 0.69 -20.45
C ALA A 6 0.18 1.33 -19.05
N ALA A 7 -0.83 2.15 -18.84
CA ALA A 7 -0.96 2.92 -17.59
C ALA A 7 -1.38 2.08 -16.37
N TRP A 8 -2.25 1.06 -16.53
CA TRP A 8 -2.70 0.20 -15.43
C TRP A 8 -1.71 -0.93 -15.08
N ALA A 9 -0.78 -1.25 -15.97
CA ALA A 9 0.28 -2.23 -15.71
C ALA A 9 1.32 -1.75 -14.67
N ALA A 10 1.39 -0.44 -14.40
CA ALA A 10 2.39 0.15 -13.51
C ALA A 10 2.04 0.11 -12.02
N GLY A 11 0.80 -0.23 -11.65
CA GLY A 11 0.32 -0.14 -10.26
C GLY A 11 -0.01 1.30 -9.84
N PRO A 12 -0.41 1.53 -8.55
CA PRO A 12 -0.83 2.84 -8.06
C PRO A 12 0.33 3.86 -8.11
N CYS A 13 0.02 5.12 -8.40
CA CYS A 13 1.00 6.19 -8.36
C CYS A 13 1.41 6.52 -6.91
N ALA A 14 2.48 7.31 -6.73
CA ALA A 14 2.98 7.63 -5.39
C ALA A 14 1.98 8.45 -4.56
N ALA A 15 1.21 9.32 -5.20
CA ALA A 15 0.17 10.12 -4.56
C ALA A 15 -0.99 9.23 -4.06
N GLU A 16 -1.50 8.32 -4.90
CA GLU A 16 -2.54 7.36 -4.54
C GLU A 16 -2.09 6.43 -3.40
N GLN A 17 -0.84 5.93 -3.44
CA GLN A 17 -0.28 5.14 -2.34
C GLN A 17 -0.18 5.92 -1.04
N ALA A 18 0.27 7.18 -1.09
CA ALA A 18 0.36 8.05 0.08
C ALA A 18 -1.03 8.31 0.68
N ARG A 19 -2.04 8.54 -0.16
CA ARG A 19 -3.43 8.73 0.27
C ARG A 19 -4.03 7.46 0.86
N SER A 20 -3.79 6.31 0.24
CA SER A 20 -4.25 5.00 0.74
C SER A 20 -3.63 4.67 2.10
N LEU A 21 -2.31 4.88 2.26
CA LEU A 21 -1.64 4.71 3.54
C LEU A 21 -2.25 5.62 4.61
N LEU A 22 -2.45 6.90 4.28
CA LEU A 22 -2.98 7.89 5.21
C LEU A 22 -4.42 7.56 5.65
N ALA A 23 -5.23 7.03 4.75
CA ALA A 23 -6.63 6.67 5.02
C ALA A 23 -6.79 5.50 6.00
N VAL A 24 -5.80 4.60 6.07
CA VAL A 24 -5.88 3.38 6.93
C VAL A 24 -4.90 3.41 8.11
N ALA A 25 -4.01 4.40 8.19
CA ALA A 25 -3.06 4.50 9.28
C ALA A 25 -3.79 4.66 10.62
N TRP A 26 -3.45 3.83 11.60
CA TRP A 26 -4.04 3.88 12.94
C TRP A 26 -3.32 4.86 13.85
N SER A 27 -2.03 5.09 13.65
CA SER A 27 -1.22 6.01 14.45
C SER A 27 -0.50 7.03 13.60
N CYS A 28 -0.30 8.22 14.21
CA CYS A 28 0.47 9.32 13.67
C CYS A 28 1.55 9.70 14.67
N ARG A 29 2.82 9.69 14.25
CA ARG A 29 3.90 10.23 15.04
C ARG A 29 4.15 11.68 14.62
N VAL A 30 4.11 12.59 15.58
CA VAL A 30 4.35 14.02 15.36
C VAL A 30 5.70 14.38 15.99
N THR A 31 6.54 15.07 15.23
CA THR A 31 7.77 15.69 15.71
C THR A 31 7.65 17.20 15.49
N ALA A 32 7.69 17.99 16.57
CA ALA A 32 7.63 19.44 16.58
C ALA A 32 8.65 19.99 17.59
N ASP A 33 8.75 21.31 17.74
CA ASP A 33 9.69 21.95 18.66
C ASP A 33 9.54 21.50 20.13
N GLY A 34 8.32 21.08 20.52
CA GLY A 34 8.04 20.53 21.86
C GLY A 34 8.50 19.09 22.09
N GLY A 35 9.01 18.41 21.06
CA GLY A 35 9.44 17.03 21.15
C GLY A 35 8.79 16.10 20.15
N ARG A 36 8.66 14.82 20.55
CA ARG A 36 8.11 13.75 19.70
C ARG A 36 7.00 13.03 20.46
N GLU A 37 5.83 12.98 19.87
CA GLU A 37 4.65 12.31 20.43
C GLU A 37 4.04 11.35 19.41
N GLU A 38 3.32 10.33 19.90
CA GLU A 38 2.58 9.39 19.07
C GLU A 38 1.09 9.47 19.42
N PHE A 39 0.27 9.70 18.41
CA PHE A 39 -1.18 9.82 18.52
C PHE A 39 -1.84 8.60 17.87
N VAL A 40 -2.62 7.85 18.66
CA VAL A 40 -3.30 6.63 18.23
C VAL A 40 -4.78 6.90 18.11
N GLY A 41 -5.36 6.66 16.92
CA GLY A 41 -6.79 6.88 16.64
C GLY A 41 -7.24 8.34 16.79
N ALA A 42 -6.30 9.29 16.78
CA ALA A 42 -6.57 10.70 17.07
C ALA A 42 -6.56 11.59 15.82
N HIS A 43 -6.38 11.04 14.63
CA HIS A 43 -6.37 11.81 13.40
C HIS A 43 -7.51 11.39 12.46
N THR A 44 -7.94 12.35 11.66
CA THR A 44 -8.81 12.16 10.50
C THR A 44 -8.18 12.85 9.29
N VAL A 45 -8.60 12.46 8.10
CA VAL A 45 -8.03 12.96 6.85
C VAL A 45 -9.14 13.59 6.02
N ALA A 46 -8.94 14.84 5.62
CA ALA A 46 -9.83 15.54 4.72
C ALA A 46 -9.65 15.06 3.26
N ASP A 47 -10.61 15.38 2.40
CA ASP A 47 -10.60 14.97 0.98
C ASP A 47 -9.37 15.47 0.22
N ASP A 48 -8.82 16.61 0.60
CA ASP A 48 -7.60 17.19 0.04
C ASP A 48 -6.30 16.68 0.71
N GLY A 49 -6.38 15.68 1.59
CA GLY A 49 -5.23 15.08 2.27
C GLY A 49 -4.72 15.85 3.48
N ARG A 50 -5.35 16.94 3.89
CA ARG A 50 -5.02 17.58 5.15
C ARG A 50 -5.34 16.65 6.31
N VAL A 51 -4.48 16.63 7.33
CA VAL A 51 -4.67 15.82 8.53
C VAL A 51 -5.25 16.69 9.63
N LEU A 52 -6.38 16.30 10.18
CA LEU A 52 -6.97 16.89 11.37
C LEU A 52 -6.55 16.03 12.56
N LEU A 53 -5.87 16.63 13.51
CA LEU A 53 -5.34 15.92 14.68
C LEU A 53 -6.04 16.42 15.93
N ARG A 54 -6.68 15.51 16.66
CA ARG A 54 -7.21 15.78 18.01
C ARG A 54 -6.05 15.65 19.01
N VAL A 55 -5.71 16.76 19.64
CA VAL A 55 -4.56 16.85 20.53
C VAL A 55 -5.05 17.02 21.96
N PRO A 56 -4.63 16.16 22.92
CA PRO A 56 -4.91 16.35 24.33
C PRO A 56 -4.33 17.68 24.85
N GLU A 57 -5.04 18.37 25.72
CA GLU A 57 -4.63 19.68 26.26
C GLU A 57 -3.29 19.62 27.01
N ASP A 58 -2.97 18.48 27.62
CA ASP A 58 -1.74 18.21 28.36
C ASP A 58 -0.57 17.72 27.49
N SER A 59 -0.75 17.64 26.16
CA SER A 59 0.31 17.23 25.25
C SER A 59 1.37 18.33 25.03
N ALA A 60 2.60 17.93 24.74
CA ALA A 60 3.67 18.86 24.38
C ALA A 60 3.35 19.63 23.10
N LEU A 61 2.62 19.00 22.16
CA LEU A 61 2.18 19.65 20.93
C LEU A 61 1.15 20.74 21.19
N ALA A 62 0.19 20.52 22.10
CA ALA A 62 -0.77 21.56 22.51
C ALA A 62 -0.04 22.74 23.17
N ALA A 63 0.90 22.47 24.08
CA ALA A 63 1.73 23.49 24.73
C ALA A 63 2.58 24.28 23.72
N ALA A 64 3.07 23.67 22.65
CA ALA A 64 3.85 24.33 21.60
C ALA A 64 2.96 25.16 20.65
N ALA A 65 1.70 24.80 20.48
CA ALA A 65 0.77 25.53 19.61
C ALA A 65 0.34 26.89 20.18
N VAL A 66 0.27 27.01 21.51
CA VAL A 66 -0.16 28.24 22.21
C VAL A 66 0.84 29.41 22.07
N PRO A 67 2.16 29.24 22.26
CA PRO A 67 3.13 30.33 22.24
C PRO A 67 3.75 30.61 20.86
N ALA A 68 3.40 29.89 19.81
CA ALA A 68 4.00 30.11 18.50
C ALA A 68 3.77 31.55 18.04
N PRO A 69 4.82 32.34 17.67
CA PRO A 69 4.70 33.76 17.34
C PRO A 69 3.71 34.09 16.24
N ARG A 70 3.31 33.10 15.44
CA ARG A 70 2.28 33.20 14.40
C ARG A 70 1.15 32.18 14.58
N GLY A 71 1.10 31.45 15.72
CA GLY A 71 0.12 30.39 15.95
C GLY A 71 0.26 29.15 15.04
N GLU A 72 1.38 29.01 14.34
CA GLU A 72 1.61 27.96 13.34
C GLU A 72 2.88 27.16 13.65
N PRO A 73 2.83 26.20 14.61
CA PRO A 73 3.99 25.36 14.90
C PRO A 73 4.33 24.45 13.71
N SER A 74 5.61 24.46 13.31
CA SER A 74 6.12 23.55 12.31
C SER A 74 6.21 22.14 12.87
N ALA A 75 5.91 21.14 12.04
CA ALA A 75 5.97 19.75 12.45
C ALA A 75 6.27 18.80 11.28
N VAL A 76 6.71 17.61 11.66
CA VAL A 76 6.78 16.45 10.77
C VAL A 76 5.85 15.36 11.30
N LEU A 77 4.92 14.93 10.46
CA LEU A 77 4.05 13.78 10.70
C LEU A 77 4.67 12.56 10.03
N GLU A 78 4.70 11.45 10.76
CA GLU A 78 5.14 10.15 10.24
C GLU A 78 4.03 9.12 10.41
N PHE A 79 3.69 8.44 9.33
CA PHE A 79 2.76 7.31 9.29
C PHE A 79 3.49 6.08 8.78
N ALA A 80 3.09 4.89 9.23
CA ALA A 80 3.68 3.64 8.81
C ALA A 80 2.61 2.71 8.21
N ASP A 81 2.90 2.16 7.05
CA ASP A 81 2.15 1.09 6.43
C ASP A 81 2.73 -0.25 6.89
N VAL A 82 1.93 -1.02 7.61
CA VAL A 82 2.35 -2.28 8.25
C VAL A 82 1.53 -3.43 7.68
N ALA A 83 2.21 -4.40 7.06
CA ALA A 83 1.56 -5.61 6.55
C ALA A 83 0.73 -6.31 7.64
N PRO A 84 -0.53 -6.68 7.36
CA PRO A 84 -1.40 -7.34 8.34
C PRO A 84 -0.99 -8.80 8.57
N VAL A 85 -0.33 -9.43 7.60
CA VAL A 85 0.13 -10.83 7.66
C VAL A 85 1.52 -10.95 8.29
N PRO A 86 1.86 -12.11 8.90
CA PRO A 86 3.15 -12.32 9.54
C PRO A 86 4.25 -12.59 8.50
N VAL A 87 4.86 -11.52 8.01
CA VAL A 87 6.00 -11.53 7.08
C VAL A 87 7.22 -10.89 7.71
N ARG A 88 8.40 -11.25 7.22
CA ARG A 88 9.64 -10.56 7.57
C ARG A 88 9.58 -9.11 7.09
N SER A 89 10.05 -8.15 7.92
CA SER A 89 10.03 -6.71 7.59
C SER A 89 8.63 -6.23 7.21
N ARG A 90 7.73 -6.24 8.17
CA ARG A 90 6.31 -5.89 7.99
C ARG A 90 6.06 -4.46 7.51
N ILE A 91 6.99 -3.52 7.70
CA ILE A 91 6.82 -2.14 7.23
C ILE A 91 6.98 -2.12 5.71
N ARG A 92 5.89 -1.85 5.00
CA ARG A 92 5.82 -1.78 3.53
C ARG A 92 6.20 -0.40 3.02
N ALA A 93 5.75 0.64 3.74
CA ALA A 93 6.06 2.03 3.43
C ALA A 93 6.02 2.91 4.70
N ARG A 94 6.61 4.11 4.59
CA ARG A 94 6.45 5.20 5.55
C ARG A 94 6.09 6.46 4.78
N LEU A 95 5.13 7.20 5.29
CA LEU A 95 4.76 8.51 4.78
C LEU A 95 5.27 9.57 5.75
N TRP A 96 6.07 10.51 5.26
CA TRP A 96 6.52 11.68 5.99
C TRP A 96 5.92 12.93 5.37
N MET A 97 5.33 13.75 6.23
CA MET A 97 4.70 15.00 5.81
C MET A 97 5.29 16.13 6.66
N ALA A 98 6.03 17.05 6.05
CA ALA A 98 6.49 18.27 6.72
C ALA A 98 5.52 19.41 6.43
N GLY A 99 5.28 20.27 7.41
CA GLY A 99 4.33 21.37 7.29
C GLY A 99 4.12 22.10 8.63
N TRP A 100 2.97 22.71 8.79
CA TRP A 100 2.57 23.40 10.00
C TRP A 100 1.14 23.10 10.40
N PHE A 101 0.87 23.29 11.71
CA PHE A 101 -0.47 23.17 12.25
C PHE A 101 -1.15 24.54 12.31
N LEU A 102 -2.42 24.54 11.95
CA LEU A 102 -3.34 25.66 12.13
C LEU A 102 -4.36 25.27 13.20
N PRO A 103 -4.61 26.10 14.21
CA PRO A 103 -5.69 25.88 15.17
C PRO A 103 -7.05 25.91 14.47
N ALA A 104 -7.92 24.95 14.80
CA ALA A 104 -9.30 24.91 14.34
C ALA A 104 -10.17 24.23 15.40
N ASP A 105 -10.97 24.98 16.13
CA ASP A 105 -11.85 24.53 17.20
C ASP A 105 -11.21 23.45 18.13
N GLU A 106 -11.66 22.21 18.03
CA GLU A 106 -11.19 21.07 18.83
C GLU A 106 -10.01 20.29 18.21
N HIS A 107 -9.46 20.76 17.07
CA HIS A 107 -8.43 20.06 16.30
C HIS A 107 -7.30 21.00 15.88
N LEU A 108 -6.14 20.41 15.62
CA LEU A 108 -5.11 21.05 14.82
C LEU A 108 -5.19 20.55 13.38
N VAL A 109 -5.29 21.47 12.42
CA VAL A 109 -5.27 21.13 10.99
C VAL A 109 -3.84 21.21 10.48
N PHE A 110 -3.29 20.08 10.07
CA PHE A 110 -1.96 20.04 9.48
C PHE A 110 -2.02 20.37 7.98
N ARG A 111 -1.25 21.38 7.58
CA ARG A 111 -1.04 21.75 6.18
C ARG A 111 0.32 21.25 5.71
N PRO A 112 0.39 20.26 4.83
CA PRO A 112 1.65 19.77 4.29
C PRO A 112 2.25 20.79 3.32
N THR A 113 3.58 20.92 3.38
CA THR A 113 4.42 21.64 2.40
C THR A 113 5.38 20.73 1.70
N ARG A 114 5.54 19.52 2.23
CA ARG A 114 6.32 18.47 1.62
C ARG A 114 5.75 17.11 2.02
N VAL A 115 5.59 16.24 1.05
CA VAL A 115 5.13 14.85 1.24
C VAL A 115 6.19 13.92 0.66
N VAL A 116 6.63 12.93 1.44
CA VAL A 116 7.64 11.93 1.03
C VAL A 116 7.14 10.53 1.35
N LEU A 117 6.98 9.72 0.33
CA LEU A 117 6.69 8.30 0.45
C LEU A 117 7.99 7.51 0.36
N ARG A 118 8.35 6.81 1.45
CA ARG A 118 9.52 5.95 1.52
C ARG A 118 9.11 4.49 1.48
N ARG A 119 9.64 3.74 0.54
CA ARG A 119 9.47 2.29 0.35
C ARG A 119 10.82 1.60 0.44
N PRO A 120 10.89 0.27 0.57
CA PRO A 120 12.16 -0.48 0.51
C PRO A 120 12.96 -0.20 -0.78
N SER A 121 12.27 0.09 -1.88
CA SER A 121 12.88 0.42 -3.18
C SER A 121 13.41 1.86 -3.28
N GLY A 122 13.16 2.72 -2.31
CA GLY A 122 13.60 4.11 -2.30
C GLY A 122 12.55 5.10 -1.78
N ALA A 123 12.91 6.38 -1.78
CA ALA A 123 12.04 7.47 -1.38
C ALA A 123 11.63 8.31 -2.60
N VAL A 124 10.37 8.72 -2.62
CA VAL A 124 9.79 9.58 -3.65
C VAL A 124 9.18 10.80 -2.99
N VAL A 125 9.52 11.98 -3.47
CA VAL A 125 8.80 13.22 -3.11
C VAL A 125 7.52 13.24 -3.94
N VAL A 126 6.39 13.34 -3.26
CA VAL A 126 5.08 13.42 -3.90
C VAL A 126 4.76 14.89 -4.14
N ASP A 127 4.35 15.22 -5.34
CA ASP A 127 3.88 16.56 -5.67
C ASP A 127 2.62 16.89 -4.84
N LEU A 128 2.52 18.14 -4.35
CA LEU A 128 1.43 18.52 -3.45
C LEU A 128 0.08 18.61 -4.15
N ASP A 129 0.05 19.05 -5.40
CA ASP A 129 -1.18 19.15 -6.18
C ASP A 129 -1.67 17.76 -6.57
N GLU A 130 -0.74 16.86 -6.97
CA GLU A 130 -1.05 15.44 -7.20
C GLU A 130 -1.55 14.78 -5.92
N PHE A 131 -0.90 15.05 -4.78
CA PHE A 131 -1.32 14.50 -3.48
C PHE A 131 -2.72 14.97 -3.09
N ALA A 132 -3.03 16.25 -3.26
CA ALA A 132 -4.34 16.82 -2.94
C ALA A 132 -5.44 16.27 -3.86
N ALA A 133 -5.13 16.06 -5.14
CA ALA A 133 -6.09 15.55 -6.12
C ALA A 133 -6.29 14.04 -6.08
N ALA A 134 -5.33 13.28 -5.52
CA ALA A 134 -5.41 11.83 -5.47
C ALA A 134 -6.46 11.34 -4.45
N HIS A 135 -7.06 10.20 -4.77
CA HIS A 135 -7.96 9.49 -3.86
C HIS A 135 -7.27 8.22 -3.32
N PRO A 136 -7.64 7.77 -2.11
CA PRO A 136 -7.22 6.45 -1.63
C PRO A 136 -7.72 5.35 -2.57
N ASP A 137 -6.95 4.24 -2.65
CA ASP A 137 -7.41 3.02 -3.30
C ASP A 137 -8.74 2.57 -2.68
N PRO A 138 -9.77 2.22 -3.47
CA PRO A 138 -11.09 1.83 -2.97
C PRO A 138 -11.03 0.57 -2.08
N LEU A 139 -9.99 -0.26 -2.22
CA LEU A 139 -9.79 -1.46 -1.43
C LEU A 139 -8.98 -1.23 -0.15
N ALA A 140 -8.39 -0.04 0.06
CA ALA A 140 -7.48 0.24 1.18
C ALA A 140 -8.09 -0.13 2.55
N GLY A 141 -9.36 0.22 2.78
CA GLY A 141 -10.04 -0.06 4.05
C GLY A 141 -10.32 -1.53 4.33
N VAL A 142 -10.32 -2.39 3.30
CA VAL A 142 -10.61 -3.82 3.42
C VAL A 142 -9.40 -4.71 3.17
N GLU A 143 -8.30 -4.15 2.69
CA GLU A 143 -7.07 -4.86 2.34
C GLU A 143 -6.59 -5.80 3.44
N ALA A 144 -6.54 -5.32 4.68
CA ALA A 144 -6.03 -6.09 5.81
C ALA A 144 -6.82 -7.39 6.03
N GLY A 145 -8.15 -7.32 6.00
CA GLY A 145 -9.02 -8.48 6.11
C GLY A 145 -8.86 -9.46 4.95
N LEU A 146 -8.75 -8.94 3.73
CA LEU A 146 -8.57 -9.76 2.52
C LEU A 146 -7.25 -10.52 2.53
N LEU A 147 -6.15 -9.86 2.89
CA LEU A 147 -4.82 -10.48 2.96
C LEU A 147 -4.75 -11.55 4.06
N THR A 148 -5.31 -11.26 5.24
CA THR A 148 -5.37 -12.22 6.34
C THR A 148 -6.22 -13.43 5.94
N HIS A 149 -7.39 -13.21 5.35
CA HIS A 149 -8.25 -14.30 4.86
C HIS A 149 -7.53 -15.16 3.79
N LEU A 150 -6.86 -14.52 2.83
CA LEU A 150 -6.11 -15.23 1.79
C LEU A 150 -4.96 -16.07 2.39
N ALA A 151 -4.25 -15.52 3.38
CA ALA A 151 -3.13 -16.21 4.02
C ALA A 151 -3.57 -17.40 4.87
N ASP A 152 -4.66 -17.26 5.62
CA ASP A 152 -5.08 -18.23 6.63
C ASP A 152 -6.04 -19.29 6.06
N ALA A 153 -6.98 -18.87 5.21
CA ALA A 153 -8.02 -19.75 4.67
C ALA A 153 -7.67 -20.39 3.31
N HIS A 154 -6.76 -19.75 2.53
CA HIS A 154 -6.47 -20.16 1.15
C HIS A 154 -4.98 -20.30 0.84
N PRO A 155 -4.17 -21.02 1.67
CA PRO A 155 -2.74 -21.21 1.40
C PRO A 155 -2.47 -21.93 0.07
N ASP A 156 -3.36 -22.81 -0.37
CA ASP A 156 -3.31 -23.49 -1.66
C ASP A 156 -3.47 -22.50 -2.84
N ALA A 157 -4.27 -21.47 -2.68
CA ALA A 157 -4.39 -20.42 -3.70
C ALA A 157 -3.10 -19.60 -3.79
N VAL A 158 -2.48 -19.26 -2.66
CA VAL A 158 -1.18 -18.58 -2.64
C VAL A 158 -0.12 -19.45 -3.34
N GLU A 159 -0.07 -20.75 -3.03
CA GLU A 159 0.84 -21.70 -3.70
C GLU A 159 0.60 -21.74 -5.22
N ARG A 160 -0.66 -21.83 -5.67
CA ARG A 160 -0.98 -21.79 -7.11
C ARG A 160 -0.53 -20.51 -7.78
N LEU A 161 -0.70 -19.35 -7.13
CA LEU A 161 -0.28 -18.05 -7.66
C LEU A 161 1.23 -17.96 -7.87
N THR A 162 2.06 -18.72 -7.12
CA THR A 162 3.52 -18.76 -7.35
C THR A 162 3.90 -19.25 -8.73
N ARG A 163 3.03 -19.99 -9.42
CA ARG A 163 3.26 -20.46 -10.80
C ARG A 163 3.28 -19.31 -11.84
N LEU A 164 2.80 -18.13 -11.45
CA LEU A 164 2.87 -16.92 -12.26
C LEU A 164 4.13 -16.09 -12.01
N VAL A 165 4.94 -16.52 -11.03
CA VAL A 165 6.19 -15.85 -10.64
C VAL A 165 7.33 -16.48 -11.43
N GLU A 166 8.26 -15.63 -11.91
CA GLU A 166 9.46 -16.10 -12.61
C GLU A 166 10.27 -17.05 -11.71
N PRO A 167 10.74 -18.21 -12.23
CA PRO A 167 11.45 -19.23 -11.46
C PRO A 167 12.66 -18.69 -10.70
N GLU A 168 13.41 -17.75 -11.28
CA GLU A 168 14.56 -17.11 -10.63
C GLU A 168 14.16 -16.39 -9.35
N SER A 169 12.98 -15.76 -9.34
CA SER A 169 12.45 -15.07 -8.16
C SER A 169 12.06 -16.03 -7.04
N LEU A 170 11.74 -17.27 -7.37
CA LEU A 170 11.41 -18.34 -6.41
C LEU A 170 12.64 -19.13 -5.93
N HIS A 171 13.80 -18.89 -6.53
CA HIS A 171 15.02 -19.63 -6.15
C HIS A 171 15.34 -19.46 -4.66
N ALA A 172 15.58 -20.60 -3.96
CA ALA A 172 15.81 -20.67 -2.52
C ALA A 172 14.70 -20.02 -1.66
N ALA A 173 13.47 -19.89 -2.18
CA ALA A 173 12.34 -19.44 -1.38
C ALA A 173 12.02 -20.46 -0.29
N THR A 174 11.88 -19.98 0.94
CA THR A 174 11.47 -20.78 2.10
C THR A 174 9.99 -20.58 2.42
N ARG A 175 9.43 -19.43 2.02
CA ARG A 175 8.02 -19.09 2.25
C ARG A 175 7.55 -18.05 1.24
N VAL A 176 6.29 -18.13 0.82
CA VAL A 176 5.62 -17.09 0.03
C VAL A 176 4.33 -16.70 0.75
N GLN A 177 4.09 -15.38 0.84
CA GLN A 177 2.93 -14.83 1.54
C GLN A 177 2.31 -13.70 0.73
N PRO A 178 0.99 -13.49 0.78
CA PRO A 178 0.38 -12.28 0.25
C PRO A 178 0.83 -11.09 1.09
N LEU A 179 1.35 -10.04 0.46
CA LEU A 179 1.91 -8.87 1.15
C LEU A 179 1.02 -7.65 1.05
N ALA A 180 0.47 -7.40 -0.13
CA ALA A 180 -0.36 -6.24 -0.42
C ALA A 180 -1.35 -6.58 -1.54
N VAL A 181 -2.52 -5.97 -1.49
CA VAL A 181 -3.50 -5.99 -2.58
C VAL A 181 -4.07 -4.59 -2.75
N ASP A 182 -4.14 -4.15 -3.99
CA ASP A 182 -4.78 -2.90 -4.39
C ASP A 182 -5.62 -3.14 -5.65
N ARG A 183 -6.31 -2.13 -6.14
CA ARG A 183 -7.16 -2.24 -7.33
C ARG A 183 -6.45 -2.78 -8.58
N HIS A 184 -5.12 -2.67 -8.67
CA HIS A 184 -4.33 -3.03 -9.84
C HIS A 184 -3.67 -4.42 -9.75
N GLY A 185 -3.56 -5.03 -8.55
CA GLY A 185 -2.87 -6.31 -8.42
C GLY A 185 -2.64 -6.79 -7.00
N LEU A 186 -2.10 -7.99 -6.91
CA LEU A 186 -1.69 -8.66 -5.69
C LEU A 186 -0.15 -8.73 -5.65
N THR A 187 0.45 -8.36 -4.51
CA THR A 187 1.89 -8.49 -4.29
C THR A 187 2.15 -9.67 -3.37
N LEU A 188 3.07 -10.54 -3.79
CA LEU A 188 3.56 -11.67 -3.00
C LEU A 188 4.93 -11.34 -2.43
N ARG A 189 5.13 -11.59 -1.14
CA ARG A 189 6.43 -11.58 -0.46
C ARG A 189 7.05 -12.96 -0.59
N ILE A 190 8.27 -13.01 -1.13
CA ILE A 190 9.09 -14.22 -1.22
C ILE A 190 10.18 -14.12 -0.17
N GLU A 191 10.10 -14.96 0.84
CA GLU A 191 11.09 -15.03 1.93
C GLU A 191 12.12 -16.11 1.64
N ARG A 192 13.39 -15.79 1.92
CA ARG A 192 14.54 -16.68 1.85
C ARG A 192 15.25 -16.67 3.20
N THR A 193 16.19 -17.55 3.41
CA THR A 193 16.92 -17.65 4.70
C THR A 193 17.49 -16.31 5.16
N ARG A 194 18.06 -15.51 4.27
CA ARG A 194 18.73 -14.24 4.61
C ARG A 194 18.26 -13.03 3.81
N ALA A 195 17.28 -13.20 2.93
CA ALA A 195 16.78 -12.17 2.05
C ALA A 195 15.27 -12.28 1.87
N GLN A 196 14.68 -11.27 1.29
CA GLN A 196 13.28 -11.25 0.83
C GLN A 196 13.18 -10.47 -0.46
N GLY A 197 12.12 -10.71 -1.21
CA GLY A 197 11.77 -9.97 -2.42
C GLY A 197 10.26 -9.91 -2.57
N ASP A 198 9.79 -8.93 -3.29
CA ASP A 198 8.37 -8.74 -3.57
C ASP A 198 8.14 -8.91 -5.07
N VAL A 199 7.10 -9.66 -5.42
CA VAL A 199 6.67 -9.85 -6.80
C VAL A 199 5.22 -9.45 -6.94
N ARG A 200 4.92 -8.60 -7.91
CA ARG A 200 3.57 -8.13 -8.19
C ARG A 200 2.93 -8.94 -9.30
N LEU A 201 1.75 -9.45 -9.04
CA LEU A 201 0.85 -10.07 -9.98
C LEU A 201 -0.21 -9.05 -10.39
N THR A 202 -0.09 -8.52 -11.59
CA THR A 202 -0.99 -7.47 -12.09
C THR A 202 -2.32 -8.06 -12.56
N PHE A 203 -3.42 -7.42 -12.21
CA PHE A 203 -4.74 -7.74 -12.74
C PHE A 203 -4.85 -7.31 -14.21
N HIS A 204 -5.77 -7.90 -14.95
CA HIS A 204 -6.02 -7.55 -16.35
C HIS A 204 -6.84 -6.25 -16.48
N ALA A 205 -7.53 -5.84 -15.42
CA ALA A 205 -8.26 -4.58 -15.29
C ALA A 205 -8.31 -4.19 -13.80
N PRO A 206 -8.44 -2.92 -13.45
CA PRO A 206 -8.63 -2.50 -12.07
C PRO A 206 -9.87 -3.13 -11.43
N ALA A 207 -9.88 -3.17 -10.09
CA ALA A 207 -11.01 -3.59 -9.27
C ALA A 207 -11.42 -2.44 -8.36
N ASP A 208 -12.67 -2.02 -8.40
CA ASP A 208 -13.17 -0.91 -7.62
C ASP A 208 -13.90 -1.37 -6.33
N ASP A 209 -14.16 -2.67 -6.22
CA ASP A 209 -14.76 -3.28 -5.04
C ASP A 209 -14.27 -4.72 -4.80
N VAL A 210 -14.74 -5.34 -3.70
CA VAL A 210 -14.36 -6.70 -3.30
C VAL A 210 -14.89 -7.77 -4.28
N ALA A 211 -16.03 -7.55 -4.91
CA ALA A 211 -16.59 -8.50 -5.87
C ALA A 211 -15.73 -8.56 -7.14
N GLU A 212 -15.38 -7.39 -7.67
CA GLU A 212 -14.47 -7.28 -8.82
C GLU A 212 -13.07 -7.82 -8.47
N LEU A 213 -12.55 -7.49 -7.28
CA LEU A 213 -11.28 -8.04 -6.80
C LEU A 213 -11.30 -9.58 -6.81
N THR A 214 -12.38 -10.18 -6.31
CA THR A 214 -12.55 -11.63 -6.29
C THR A 214 -12.49 -12.22 -7.71
N GLU A 215 -13.16 -11.59 -8.66
CA GLU A 215 -13.09 -11.99 -10.08
C GLU A 215 -11.66 -11.88 -10.64
N ARG A 216 -10.93 -10.78 -10.34
CA ARG A 216 -9.54 -10.59 -10.79
C ARG A 216 -8.61 -11.68 -10.22
N VAL A 217 -8.78 -12.04 -8.95
CA VAL A 217 -8.02 -13.13 -8.32
C VAL A 217 -8.36 -14.48 -8.95
N HIS A 218 -9.62 -14.76 -9.26
CA HIS A 218 -10.02 -15.97 -9.98
C HIS A 218 -9.38 -16.05 -11.37
N VAL A 219 -9.29 -14.93 -12.09
CA VAL A 219 -8.58 -14.87 -13.38
C VAL A 219 -7.09 -15.20 -13.22
N LEU A 220 -6.42 -14.67 -12.17
CA LEU A 220 -5.02 -15.02 -11.88
C LEU A 220 -4.87 -16.52 -11.60
N LEU A 221 -5.76 -17.10 -10.79
CA LEU A 221 -5.75 -18.55 -10.49
C LEU A 221 -5.99 -19.42 -11.71
N ALA A 222 -6.87 -19.00 -12.62
CA ALA A 222 -7.09 -19.70 -13.91
C ALA A 222 -5.84 -19.64 -14.80
N ARG A 223 -5.17 -18.47 -14.87
CA ARG A 223 -3.88 -18.34 -15.57
C ARG A 223 -2.80 -19.24 -14.97
N ALA A 224 -2.72 -19.31 -13.63
CA ALA A 224 -1.78 -20.18 -12.93
C ALA A 224 -2.04 -21.68 -13.21
N ALA A 225 -3.30 -22.07 -13.33
CA ALA A 225 -3.68 -23.43 -13.73
C ALA A 225 -3.28 -23.74 -15.18
N ALA A 226 -3.49 -22.80 -16.08
CA ALA A 226 -3.09 -22.94 -17.49
C ALA A 226 -1.57 -23.00 -17.68
N ALA A 227 -0.81 -22.25 -16.88
CA ALA A 227 0.66 -22.30 -16.87
C ALA A 227 1.23 -23.66 -16.41
N ALA A 228 0.48 -24.40 -15.61
CA ALA A 228 0.86 -25.72 -15.13
C ALA A 228 0.60 -26.86 -16.14
N CYS A 229 -0.16 -26.57 -17.21
CA CYS A 229 -0.47 -27.58 -18.24
C CYS A 229 0.71 -27.71 -19.22
N PRO A 230 1.41 -28.86 -19.32
CA PRO A 230 2.49 -29.03 -20.29
C PRO A 230 1.97 -28.82 -21.70
N ARG A 231 2.66 -28.04 -22.54
CA ARG A 231 2.37 -27.82 -23.98
C ARG A 231 2.48 -29.08 -24.83
N THR A 232 2.37 -30.27 -24.26
CA THR A 232 2.64 -31.57 -24.94
C THR A 232 1.48 -32.08 -25.82
N LEU A 233 0.28 -31.48 -25.77
CA LEU A 233 -0.87 -32.00 -26.51
C LEU A 233 -1.14 -31.35 -27.89
N GLN A 234 -0.38 -30.34 -28.30
CA GLN A 234 -0.58 -29.70 -29.61
C GLN A 234 0.32 -30.24 -30.75
N ARG A 235 1.36 -31.03 -30.43
CA ARG A 235 2.23 -31.63 -31.47
C ARG A 235 1.75 -32.96 -32.06
N GLN A 236 0.81 -33.65 -31.44
CA GLN A 236 0.38 -34.98 -31.92
C GLN A 236 -0.78 -34.98 -32.95
N ARG A 237 -1.35 -33.81 -33.30
CA ARG A 237 -2.39 -33.71 -34.32
C ARG A 237 -1.87 -33.30 -35.71
N ALA A 238 -0.62 -32.95 -35.86
CA ALA A 238 -0.03 -32.52 -37.13
C ALA A 238 0.70 -33.64 -37.90
N ASP A 239 0.96 -34.81 -37.30
CA ASP A 239 1.68 -35.91 -37.94
C ASP A 239 0.81 -37.13 -38.30
N GLY A 240 -0.52 -37.02 -38.23
CA GLY A 240 -1.46 -38.10 -38.51
C GLY A 240 -2.14 -38.06 -39.90
N ASP A 241 -1.77 -37.13 -40.76
CA ASP A 241 -2.37 -37.04 -42.10
C ASP A 241 -1.29 -36.95 -43.18
N ARG A 242 -0.65 -38.09 -43.44
CA ARG A 242 0.07 -38.38 -44.69
C ARG A 242 -0.05 -39.84 -45.04
#